data_71c4c01fa6e3b606681cad343d3d726e
#
_entry.id   71c4c01fa6e3b606681cad343d3d726e
#
_cell.length_a   1.000
_cell.length_b   1.000
_cell.length_c   1.000
_cell.angle_alpha   90.00
_cell.angle_beta   90.00
_cell.angle_gamma   90.00
#
_symmetry.space_group_name_H-M   'P 1'
#
loop_
_entity.id
_entity.type
_entity.pdbx_description
1 polymer ?
#
loop_
_entity_poly.entity_id
_entity_poly.type
_entity_poly.pdbx_seq_one_letter_code
_entity_poly.pdbx_strand_id
1 'polypeptide(L)'
;MQFEIRIGPHKQRAPILKDLDLRIQMAEKEKARNTFMGFVNKVWPEFIAGAHHAIMAKAFEKVARGENKRLIINMAPRHTKSEFASYLLPSWFLGRFPDKKIIQCSNTAELAVGFGRKVRNLVGSEQYTKVFPD
;
A
#
# COMPACT_ATOMS: atom_id res chain seq x y z
N MET A 1 -32.32 -20.61 -19.05
CA MET A 1 -32.41 -20.88 -17.61
C MET A 1 -32.22 -19.56 -16.86
N GLN A 2 -33.32 -18.94 -16.43
CA GLN A 2 -33.27 -17.70 -15.63
C GLN A 2 -33.10 -18.10 -14.17
N PHE A 3 -31.98 -17.75 -13.58
CA PHE A 3 -31.79 -17.86 -12.12
C PHE A 3 -32.41 -16.63 -11.45
N GLU A 4 -33.60 -16.79 -10.91
CA GLU A 4 -34.24 -15.77 -10.08
C GLU A 4 -33.68 -15.88 -8.66
N ILE A 5 -32.79 -14.95 -8.28
CA ILE A 5 -32.30 -14.88 -6.89
C ILE A 5 -33.43 -14.25 -6.06
N ARG A 6 -34.22 -15.07 -5.39
CA ARG A 6 -35.20 -14.61 -4.39
C ARG A 6 -34.45 -14.05 -3.18
N ILE A 7 -34.28 -12.76 -3.13
CA ILE A 7 -33.75 -12.07 -1.96
C ILE A 7 -34.90 -11.94 -0.95
N GLY A 8 -34.76 -12.61 0.20
CA GLY A 8 -35.76 -12.62 1.28
C GLY A 8 -36.09 -11.24 1.89
N PRO A 9 -37.02 -11.15 2.85
CA PRO A 9 -37.56 -9.89 3.35
C PRO A 9 -36.49 -8.99 3.98
N HIS A 10 -36.73 -7.68 3.94
CA HIS A 10 -35.80 -6.59 4.31
C HIS A 10 -35.00 -6.81 5.62
N LYS A 11 -35.59 -7.49 6.62
CA LYS A 11 -34.93 -7.79 7.90
C LYS A 11 -33.75 -8.77 7.82
N GLN A 12 -33.66 -9.60 6.78
CA GLN A 12 -32.57 -10.57 6.59
C GLN A 12 -31.42 -9.99 5.72
N ARG A 13 -31.64 -8.87 5.06
CA ARG A 13 -30.63 -8.23 4.18
C ARG A 13 -29.54 -7.51 4.97
N ALA A 14 -29.88 -6.87 6.08
CA ALA A 14 -28.94 -6.08 6.87
C ALA A 14 -27.76 -6.88 7.44
N PRO A 15 -27.93 -8.07 8.03
CA PRO A 15 -26.81 -8.87 8.51
C PRO A 15 -25.93 -9.42 7.38
N ILE A 16 -26.53 -9.79 6.23
CA ILE A 16 -25.79 -10.28 5.06
C ILE A 16 -24.94 -9.18 4.45
N LEU A 17 -25.46 -7.96 4.33
CA LEU A 17 -24.71 -6.81 3.83
C LEU A 17 -23.55 -6.46 4.75
N LYS A 18 -23.75 -6.48 6.08
CA LYS A 18 -22.66 -6.24 7.04
C LYS A 18 -21.56 -7.31 6.98
N ASP A 19 -21.90 -8.58 6.80
CA ASP A 19 -20.93 -9.65 6.64
C ASP A 19 -20.14 -9.48 5.33
N LEU A 20 -20.81 -9.13 4.24
CA LEU A 20 -20.18 -8.86 2.96
C LEU A 20 -19.22 -7.66 3.03
N ASP A 21 -19.65 -6.57 3.66
CA ASP A 21 -18.81 -5.37 3.86
C ASP A 21 -17.56 -5.72 4.69
N LEU A 22 -17.71 -6.51 5.73
CA LEU A 22 -16.59 -6.96 6.56
C LEU A 22 -15.61 -7.81 5.75
N ARG A 23 -16.09 -8.73 4.92
CA ARG A 23 -15.25 -9.58 4.06
C ARG A 23 -14.50 -8.74 3.02
N ILE A 24 -15.15 -7.74 2.43
CA ILE A 24 -14.52 -6.80 1.49
C ILE A 24 -13.41 -6.03 2.19
N GLN A 25 -13.66 -5.47 3.37
CA GLN A 25 -12.65 -4.75 4.15
C GLN A 25 -11.45 -5.64 4.52
N MET A 26 -11.69 -6.88 4.91
CA MET A 26 -10.63 -7.84 5.21
C MET A 26 -9.80 -8.18 3.97
N ALA A 27 -10.43 -8.41 2.83
CA ALA A 27 -9.75 -8.69 1.56
C ALA A 27 -8.93 -7.48 1.07
N GLU A 28 -9.44 -6.26 1.21
CA GLU A 28 -8.71 -5.04 0.90
C GLU A 28 -7.49 -4.84 1.81
N LYS A 29 -7.65 -5.10 3.10
CA LYS A 29 -6.58 -5.03 4.08
C LYS A 29 -5.47 -6.05 3.77
N GLU A 30 -5.85 -7.28 3.46
CA GLU A 30 -4.91 -8.32 3.07
C GLU A 30 -4.18 -7.96 1.76
N LYS A 31 -4.91 -7.44 0.77
CA LYS A 31 -4.32 -6.93 -0.47
C LYS A 31 -3.33 -5.80 -0.20
N ALA A 32 -3.66 -4.86 0.68
CA ALA A 32 -2.77 -3.76 1.05
C ALA A 32 -1.50 -4.24 1.78
N ARG A 33 -1.59 -5.30 2.58
CA ARG A 33 -0.42 -5.92 3.20
C ARG A 33 0.47 -6.64 2.18
N ASN A 34 -0.12 -7.36 1.24
CA ASN A 34 0.59 -8.29 0.36
C ASN A 34 1.08 -7.66 -0.92
N THR A 35 0.47 -6.58 -1.39
CA THR A 35 0.84 -5.88 -2.63
C THR A 35 1.15 -4.41 -2.37
N PHE A 36 2.19 -3.92 -3.03
CA PHE A 36 2.58 -2.51 -2.91
C PHE A 36 1.49 -1.56 -3.41
N MET A 37 0.89 -1.84 -4.59
CA MET A 37 -0.20 -0.99 -5.09
C MET A 37 -1.46 -1.07 -4.23
N GLY A 38 -1.76 -2.22 -3.63
CA GLY A 38 -2.84 -2.32 -2.65
C GLY A 38 -2.63 -1.42 -1.45
N PHE A 39 -1.40 -1.34 -0.96
CA PHE A 39 -1.02 -0.40 0.10
C PHE A 39 -1.16 1.05 -0.35
N VAL A 40 -0.61 1.41 -1.53
CA VAL A 40 -0.71 2.77 -2.08
C VAL A 40 -2.16 3.23 -2.17
N ASN A 41 -3.04 2.42 -2.74
CA ASN A 41 -4.46 2.75 -2.87
C ASN A 41 -5.17 2.92 -1.52
N LYS A 42 -4.68 2.24 -0.47
CA LYS A 42 -5.26 2.35 0.87
C LYS A 42 -4.84 3.61 1.61
N VAL A 43 -3.56 4.00 1.49
CA VAL A 43 -3.01 5.19 2.16
C VAL A 43 -3.14 6.47 1.33
N TRP A 44 -3.36 6.33 0.04
CA TRP A 44 -3.55 7.43 -0.90
C TRP A 44 -4.70 7.12 -1.87
N PRO A 45 -5.97 7.20 -1.42
CA PRO A 45 -7.14 6.80 -2.21
C PRO A 45 -7.33 7.59 -3.51
N GLU A 46 -6.87 8.85 -3.54
CA GLU A 46 -7.00 9.75 -4.69
C GLU A 46 -5.91 9.51 -5.76
N PHE A 47 -5.00 8.55 -5.51
CA PHE A 47 -3.90 8.28 -6.42
C PHE A 47 -4.38 7.61 -7.71
N ILE A 48 -4.06 8.24 -8.85
CA ILE A 48 -4.36 7.70 -10.18
C ILE A 48 -3.12 6.96 -10.70
N ALA A 49 -3.20 5.65 -10.78
CA ALA A 49 -2.11 4.81 -11.22
C ALA A 49 -1.97 4.80 -12.76
N GLY A 50 -0.78 5.10 -13.26
CA GLY A 50 -0.39 4.85 -14.66
C GLY A 50 0.34 3.51 -14.80
N ALA A 51 0.58 3.08 -16.04
CA ALA A 51 1.26 1.81 -16.36
C ALA A 51 2.66 1.70 -15.71
N HIS A 52 3.42 2.79 -15.68
CA HIS A 52 4.74 2.83 -15.06
C HIS A 52 4.71 2.57 -13.55
N HIS A 53 3.65 2.97 -12.85
CA HIS A 53 3.48 2.69 -11.43
C HIS A 53 3.32 1.19 -11.15
N ALA A 54 2.58 0.49 -12.01
CA ALA A 54 2.43 -0.96 -11.88
C ALA A 54 3.77 -1.70 -12.11
N ILE A 55 4.60 -1.22 -13.03
CA ILE A 55 5.93 -1.79 -13.28
C ILE A 55 6.83 -1.56 -12.06
N MET A 56 6.85 -0.33 -11.51
CA MET A 56 7.62 -0.03 -10.30
C MET A 56 7.15 -0.87 -9.11
N ALA A 57 5.85 -1.00 -8.90
CA ALA A 57 5.28 -1.77 -7.81
C ALA A 57 5.74 -3.24 -7.85
N LYS A 58 5.68 -3.88 -9.00
CA LYS A 58 6.18 -5.25 -9.19
C LYS A 58 7.69 -5.37 -8.90
N ALA A 59 8.48 -4.37 -9.30
CA ALA A 59 9.91 -4.35 -9.01
C ALA A 59 10.17 -4.20 -7.50
N PHE A 60 9.43 -3.33 -6.80
CA PHE A 60 9.51 -3.15 -5.35
C PHE A 60 9.11 -4.43 -4.59
N GLU A 61 8.07 -5.11 -5.02
CA GLU A 61 7.65 -6.38 -4.44
C GLU A 61 8.73 -7.46 -4.56
N LYS A 62 9.43 -7.53 -5.70
CA LYS A 62 10.58 -8.43 -5.87
C LYS A 62 11.74 -8.09 -4.94
N VAL A 63 12.01 -6.79 -4.74
CA VAL A 63 13.01 -6.34 -3.76
C VAL A 63 12.59 -6.73 -2.34
N ALA A 64 11.34 -6.51 -1.97
CA ALA A 64 10.82 -6.84 -0.64
C ALA A 64 10.89 -8.36 -0.35
N ARG A 65 10.68 -9.20 -1.35
CA ARG A 65 10.83 -10.65 -1.22
C ARG A 65 12.29 -11.14 -1.27
N GLY A 66 13.25 -10.25 -1.54
CA GLY A 66 14.66 -10.60 -1.67
C GLY A 66 15.04 -11.26 -2.99
N GLU A 67 14.12 -11.32 -3.95
CA GLU A 67 14.38 -11.85 -5.31
C GLU A 67 15.30 -10.93 -6.11
N ASN A 68 15.19 -9.62 -5.89
CA ASN A 68 16.04 -8.61 -6.50
C ASN A 68 16.73 -7.80 -5.42
N LYS A 69 18.04 -7.91 -5.34
CA LYS A 69 18.85 -7.22 -4.31
C LYS A 69 19.31 -5.82 -4.71
N ARG A 70 19.21 -5.48 -5.99
CA ARG A 70 19.68 -4.20 -6.54
C ARG A 70 18.68 -3.72 -7.58
N LEU A 71 18.14 -2.53 -7.38
CA LEU A 71 17.15 -1.92 -8.27
C LEU A 71 17.57 -0.48 -8.57
N ILE A 72 17.66 -0.14 -9.84
CA ILE A 72 17.86 1.23 -10.32
C ILE A 72 16.59 1.65 -11.05
N ILE A 73 16.07 2.83 -10.72
CA ILE A 73 14.87 3.38 -11.35
C ILE A 73 15.24 4.70 -12.01
N ASN A 74 15.22 4.71 -13.33
CA ASN A 74 15.36 5.89 -14.16
C ASN A 74 13.98 6.32 -14.67
N MET A 75 13.55 7.51 -14.32
CA MET A 75 12.26 8.06 -14.69
C MET A 75 12.33 9.58 -14.77
N ALA A 76 11.53 10.17 -15.66
CA ALA A 76 11.43 11.60 -15.79
C ALA A 76 10.99 12.27 -14.47
N PRO A 77 11.34 13.53 -14.23
CA PRO A 77 10.85 14.30 -13.09
C PRO A 77 9.31 14.34 -13.06
N ARG A 78 8.75 14.52 -11.86
CA ARG A 78 7.28 14.64 -11.62
C ARG A 78 6.44 13.40 -11.94
N HIS A 79 7.06 12.21 -12.03
CA HIS A 79 6.36 10.94 -12.22
C HIS A 79 6.27 10.13 -10.89
N THR A 80 6.14 10.82 -9.76
CA THR A 80 5.97 10.24 -8.41
C THR A 80 7.06 9.26 -7.96
N LYS A 81 8.19 9.18 -8.67
CA LYS A 81 9.30 8.25 -8.37
C LYS A 81 9.76 8.34 -6.91
N SER A 82 10.03 9.54 -6.43
CA SER A 82 10.52 9.76 -5.06
C SER A 82 9.45 9.48 -4.00
N GLU A 83 8.19 9.81 -4.28
CA GLU A 83 7.09 9.48 -3.37
C GLU A 83 6.93 7.96 -3.25
N PHE A 84 7.07 7.22 -4.35
CA PHE A 84 7.00 5.77 -4.35
C PHE A 84 8.23 5.13 -3.68
N ALA A 85 9.45 5.52 -4.10
CA ALA A 85 10.67 4.86 -3.67
C ALA A 85 11.15 5.31 -2.27
N SER A 86 10.99 6.60 -1.93
CA SER A 86 11.57 7.18 -0.71
C SER A 86 10.56 7.40 0.42
N TYR A 87 9.26 7.26 0.15
CA TYR A 87 8.21 7.45 1.12
C TYR A 87 7.30 6.21 1.29
N LEU A 88 6.61 5.80 0.22
CA LEU A 88 5.63 4.72 0.31
C LEU A 88 6.28 3.34 0.43
N LEU A 89 7.35 3.08 -0.31
CA LEU A 89 8.06 1.80 -0.22
C LEU A 89 8.66 1.53 1.16
N PRO A 90 9.41 2.46 1.78
CA PRO A 90 9.89 2.28 3.14
C PRO A 90 8.77 2.03 4.14
N SER A 91 7.67 2.78 4.03
CA SER A 91 6.51 2.62 4.93
C SER A 91 5.88 1.23 4.80
N TRP A 92 5.61 0.78 3.58
CA TRP A 92 5.06 -0.55 3.33
C TRP A 92 6.00 -1.68 3.74
N PHE A 93 7.30 -1.53 3.46
CA PHE A 93 8.32 -2.51 3.81
C PHE A 93 8.44 -2.69 5.33
N LEU A 94 8.45 -1.61 6.10
CA LEU A 94 8.51 -1.66 7.56
C LEU A 94 7.26 -2.32 8.17
N GLY A 95 6.09 -2.09 7.59
CA GLY A 95 4.87 -2.76 8.05
C GLY A 95 4.87 -4.27 7.79
N ARG A 96 5.52 -4.72 6.73
CA ARG A 96 5.67 -6.16 6.44
C ARG A 96 6.80 -6.82 7.21
N PHE A 97 7.86 -6.08 7.49
CA PHE A 97 9.10 -6.57 8.08
C PHE A 97 9.56 -5.62 9.20
N PRO A 98 8.85 -5.59 10.33
CA PRO A 98 9.13 -4.62 11.41
C PRO A 98 10.54 -4.78 12.02
N ASP A 99 11.12 -5.98 11.96
CA ASP A 99 12.48 -6.24 12.43
C ASP A 99 13.59 -5.71 11.51
N LYS A 100 13.23 -5.28 10.30
CA LYS A 100 14.21 -4.78 9.33
C LYS A 100 14.48 -3.29 9.53
N LYS A 101 15.69 -2.90 9.16
CA LYS A 101 16.13 -1.50 9.19
C LYS A 101 16.30 -0.98 7.77
N ILE A 102 15.95 0.27 7.55
CA ILE A 102 16.11 0.96 6.27
C ILE A 102 17.05 2.13 6.48
N ILE A 103 18.07 2.22 5.64
CA ILE A 103 18.95 3.39 5.56
C ILE A 103 18.57 4.16 4.31
N GLN A 104 18.21 5.42 4.47
CA GLN A 104 17.82 6.31 3.39
C GLN A 104 18.86 7.40 3.20
N CYS A 105 19.45 7.45 2.02
CA CYS A 105 20.45 8.44 1.65
C CYS A 105 19.91 9.38 0.56
N SER A 106 20.33 10.63 0.61
CA SER A 106 20.03 11.64 -0.40
C SER A 106 21.24 12.56 -0.59
N ASN A 107 21.22 13.39 -1.61
CA ASN A 107 22.29 14.37 -1.86
C ASN A 107 22.36 15.48 -0.78
N THR A 108 21.27 15.72 -0.05
CA THR A 108 21.25 16.64 1.10
C THR A 108 20.63 15.99 2.32
N ALA A 109 21.14 16.37 3.51
CA ALA A 109 20.59 15.90 4.79
C ALA A 109 19.11 16.32 4.95
N GLU A 110 18.76 17.51 4.50
CA GLU A 110 17.39 18.02 4.56
C GLU A 110 16.39 17.13 3.82
N LEU A 111 16.72 16.68 2.60
CA LEU A 111 15.90 15.77 1.81
C LEU A 111 15.77 14.41 2.50
N ALA A 112 16.87 13.84 2.99
CA ALA A 112 16.84 12.57 3.69
C ALA A 112 15.98 12.63 4.95
N VAL A 113 16.16 13.66 5.78
CA VAL A 113 15.34 13.90 6.99
C VAL A 113 13.87 14.16 6.63
N GLY A 114 13.63 14.90 5.53
CA GLY A 114 12.27 15.17 5.03
C GLY A 114 11.51 13.89 4.70
N PHE A 115 12.12 12.97 3.97
CA PHE A 115 11.51 11.67 3.67
C PHE A 115 11.36 10.80 4.91
N GLY A 116 12.36 10.74 5.79
CA GLY A 116 12.26 10.02 7.06
C GLY A 116 11.11 10.52 7.93
N ARG A 117 10.89 11.84 7.97
CA ARG A 117 9.76 12.46 8.67
C ARG A 117 8.40 12.08 8.05
N LYS A 118 8.30 12.07 6.71
CA LYS A 118 7.10 11.61 6.00
C LYS A 118 6.78 10.15 6.34
N VAL A 119 7.77 9.25 6.28
CA VAL A 119 7.62 7.83 6.64
C VAL A 119 7.13 7.69 8.09
N ARG A 120 7.77 8.36 9.05
CA ARG A 120 7.37 8.34 10.45
C ARG A 120 5.92 8.80 10.64
N ASN A 121 5.53 9.88 9.99
CA ASN A 121 4.17 10.42 10.10
C ASN A 121 3.12 9.47 9.50
N LEU A 122 3.43 8.81 8.39
CA LEU A 122 2.54 7.80 7.81
C LEU A 122 2.41 6.58 8.72
N VAL A 123 3.52 6.05 9.22
CA VAL A 123 3.52 4.88 10.12
C VAL A 123 2.70 5.16 11.39
N GLY A 124 2.74 6.40 11.91
CA GLY A 124 1.92 6.83 13.05
C GLY A 124 0.46 7.18 12.71
N SER A 125 0.03 7.08 11.45
CA SER A 125 -1.33 7.46 11.05
C SER A 125 -2.35 6.34 11.26
N GLU A 126 -3.60 6.72 11.49
CA GLU A 126 -4.72 5.77 11.62
C GLU A 126 -4.92 4.92 10.35
N GLN A 127 -4.68 5.49 9.18
CA GLN A 127 -4.79 4.75 7.92
C GLN A 127 -3.77 3.62 7.82
N TYR A 128 -2.55 3.87 8.29
CA TYR A 128 -1.49 2.87 8.30
C TYR A 128 -1.76 1.77 9.34
N THR A 129 -2.15 2.13 10.56
CA THR A 129 -2.44 1.16 11.62
C THR A 129 -3.66 0.28 11.31
N LYS A 130 -4.59 0.73 10.48
CA LYS A 130 -5.66 -0.14 9.94
C LYS A 130 -5.11 -1.24 9.03
N VAL A 131 -4.01 -1.01 8.34
CA VAL A 131 -3.35 -2.02 7.48
C VAL A 131 -2.39 -2.88 8.32
N PHE A 132 -1.55 -2.25 9.13
CA PHE A 132 -0.54 -2.88 9.98
C PHE A 132 -0.81 -2.49 11.44
N PRO A 133 -1.59 -3.29 12.19
CA PRO A 133 -2.02 -2.92 13.55
C PRO A 133 -0.94 -3.10 14.63
N ASP A 134 0.19 -3.78 14.31
CA ASP A 134 1.27 -4.10 15.26
C ASP A 134 2.59 -3.51 14.80
#